data_f8d8855bd1ff1fc5de2962f9a466642d
#
_entry.id   f8d8855bd1ff1fc5de2962f9a466642d
#
_cell.length_a   1.000
_cell.length_b   1.000
_cell.length_c   1.000
_cell.angle_alpha   90.00
_cell.angle_beta   90.00
_cell.angle_gamma   90.00
#
_symmetry.space_group_name_H-M   'P 1'
#
loop_
_entity.id
_entity.type
_entity.pdbx_description
1 polymer ?
#
loop_
_entity_poly.entity_id
_entity_poly.type
_entity_poly.pdbx_seq_one_letter_code
_entity_poly.pdbx_strand_id
1 'polypeptide(L)'
;MLHLASSTDSEWLSRAEDHLDEVLLDHAHCEKKAAGAAMKLLFSYPYHRFLQEPIADLAREELAHFKQILSVLDERGIEYTTIKPSPYGMALHSHVRRNEPDRLLDLLTISALIEARSCERFQVLAEGVKDPDLAKLYAGLLASEARHHGVYSDLANQLVGQEAAEARRDALAI
;
A
#
# COMPACT_ATOMS: atom_id res chain seq x y z
N MET A 1 14.94 4.08 2.41
CA MET A 1 15.03 2.59 2.33
C MET A 1 13.68 2.04 2.76
N LEU A 2 13.12 1.06 2.06
CA LEU A 2 11.72 0.60 2.30
C LEU A 2 11.54 -0.28 3.55
N HIS A 3 12.64 -0.68 4.20
CA HIS A 3 12.65 -1.48 5.45
C HIS A 3 11.83 -2.78 5.43
N LEU A 4 11.74 -3.43 4.27
CA LEU A 4 11.16 -4.74 4.13
C LEU A 4 12.12 -5.82 4.62
N ALA A 5 11.65 -6.85 5.32
CA ALA A 5 12.46 -7.96 5.82
C ALA A 5 12.94 -8.90 4.70
N SER A 6 12.20 -8.95 3.59
CA SER A 6 12.52 -9.76 2.43
C SER A 6 12.20 -9.02 1.14
N SER A 7 12.99 -9.23 0.09
CA SER A 7 12.66 -8.78 -1.25
C SER A 7 11.59 -9.66 -1.88
N THR A 8 10.90 -9.12 -2.89
CA THR A 8 10.02 -9.91 -3.76
C THR A 8 10.84 -11.00 -4.46
N ASP A 9 10.27 -12.22 -4.52
CA ASP A 9 10.88 -13.38 -5.16
C ASP A 9 11.26 -13.06 -6.62
N SER A 10 12.46 -13.51 -7.04
CA SER A 10 12.99 -13.26 -8.40
C SER A 10 12.09 -13.83 -9.53
N GLU A 11 11.31 -14.87 -9.26
CA GLU A 11 10.35 -15.44 -10.22
C GLU A 11 9.00 -14.73 -10.22
N TRP A 12 8.79 -13.78 -9.29
CA TRP A 12 7.51 -13.10 -9.15
C TRP A 12 7.12 -12.35 -10.43
N LEU A 13 8.07 -11.67 -11.07
CA LEU A 13 7.82 -10.92 -12.32
C LEU A 13 7.32 -11.85 -13.43
N SER A 14 7.97 -13.00 -13.62
CA SER A 14 7.55 -13.97 -14.65
C SER A 14 6.14 -14.47 -14.39
N ARG A 15 5.83 -14.80 -13.12
CA ARG A 15 4.47 -15.21 -12.74
C ARG A 15 3.45 -14.08 -12.93
N ALA A 16 3.83 -12.83 -12.62
CA ALA A 16 2.97 -11.68 -12.82
C ALA A 16 2.69 -11.42 -14.31
N GLU A 17 3.68 -11.61 -15.19
CA GLU A 17 3.50 -11.48 -16.64
C GLU A 17 2.54 -12.54 -17.21
N ASP A 18 2.57 -13.77 -16.69
CA ASP A 18 1.65 -14.83 -17.08
C ASP A 18 0.20 -14.59 -16.62
N HIS A 19 0.00 -13.66 -15.65
CA HIS A 19 -1.29 -13.38 -15.01
C HIS A 19 -1.57 -11.86 -14.90
N LEU A 20 -1.20 -11.08 -15.94
CA LEU A 20 -1.31 -9.61 -15.90
C LEU A 20 -2.73 -9.11 -15.63
N ASP A 21 -3.75 -9.75 -16.14
CA ASP A 21 -5.14 -9.38 -15.92
C ASP A 21 -5.52 -9.51 -14.44
N GLU A 22 -5.08 -10.58 -13.79
CA GLU A 22 -5.29 -10.80 -12.35
C GLU A 22 -4.49 -9.79 -11.51
N VAL A 23 -3.26 -9.46 -11.92
CA VAL A 23 -2.42 -8.46 -11.26
C VAL A 23 -3.07 -7.07 -11.32
N LEU A 24 -3.58 -6.66 -12.48
CA LEU A 24 -4.28 -5.38 -12.64
C LEU A 24 -5.58 -5.34 -11.84
N LEU A 25 -6.32 -6.43 -11.82
CA LEU A 25 -7.55 -6.54 -11.05
C LEU A 25 -7.27 -6.47 -9.54
N ASP A 26 -6.24 -7.19 -9.03
CA ASP A 26 -5.81 -7.09 -7.62
C ASP A 26 -5.30 -5.69 -7.29
N HIS A 27 -4.56 -5.05 -8.19
CA HIS A 27 -4.11 -3.68 -8.02
C HIS A 27 -5.29 -2.72 -7.80
N ALA A 28 -6.32 -2.75 -8.66
CA ALA A 28 -7.51 -1.93 -8.46
C ALA A 28 -8.17 -2.19 -7.08
N HIS A 29 -8.20 -3.45 -6.63
CA HIS A 29 -8.68 -3.77 -5.29
C HIS A 29 -7.77 -3.26 -4.17
N CYS A 30 -6.45 -3.24 -4.37
CA CYS A 30 -5.49 -2.73 -3.39
C CYS A 30 -5.67 -1.22 -3.18
N GLU A 31 -5.74 -0.42 -4.26
CA GLU A 31 -5.99 1.02 -4.20
C GLU A 31 -7.29 1.35 -3.45
N LYS A 32 -8.37 0.66 -3.80
CA LYS A 32 -9.65 0.82 -3.09
C LYS A 32 -9.56 0.46 -1.61
N LYS A 33 -8.81 -0.58 -1.24
CA LYS A 33 -8.60 -0.98 0.15
C LYS A 33 -7.75 0.03 0.91
N ALA A 34 -6.70 0.58 0.26
CA ALA A 34 -5.84 1.62 0.83
C ALA A 34 -6.65 2.88 1.14
N ALA A 35 -7.46 3.37 0.19
CA ALA A 35 -8.39 4.46 0.42
C ALA A 35 -9.36 4.17 1.59
N GLY A 36 -9.92 2.98 1.64
CA GLY A 36 -10.81 2.54 2.72
C GLY A 36 -10.12 2.49 4.08
N ALA A 37 -8.86 2.03 4.15
CA ALA A 37 -8.06 2.01 5.37
C ALA A 37 -7.75 3.43 5.86
N ALA A 38 -7.37 4.34 4.97
CA ALA A 38 -7.15 5.75 5.27
C ALA A 38 -8.43 6.41 5.82
N MET A 39 -9.57 6.22 5.17
CA MET A 39 -10.86 6.71 5.66
C MET A 39 -11.21 6.15 7.03
N LYS A 40 -10.93 4.87 7.28
CA LYS A 40 -11.17 4.26 8.60
C LYS A 40 -10.33 4.88 9.70
N LEU A 41 -9.08 5.28 9.42
CA LEU A 41 -8.25 6.02 10.37
C LEU A 41 -8.88 7.38 10.72
N LEU A 42 -9.34 8.14 9.73
CA LEU A 42 -10.03 9.43 9.97
C LEU A 42 -11.25 9.28 10.87
N PHE A 43 -12.08 8.28 10.63
CA PHE A 43 -13.30 8.02 11.45
C PHE A 43 -12.95 7.51 12.84
N SER A 44 -11.93 6.67 12.99
CA SER A 44 -11.57 6.05 14.25
C SER A 44 -10.81 7.00 15.19
N TYR A 45 -10.09 7.98 14.63
CA TYR A 45 -9.19 8.85 15.38
C TYR A 45 -9.44 10.35 15.14
N PRO A 46 -10.68 10.85 15.29
CA PRO A 46 -11.03 12.24 14.97
C PRO A 46 -10.32 13.27 15.85
N TYR A 47 -9.87 12.88 17.04
CA TYR A 47 -9.18 13.76 18.00
C TYR A 47 -7.68 13.89 17.75
N HIS A 48 -7.09 13.04 16.92
CA HIS A 48 -5.70 13.14 16.49
C HIS A 48 -5.58 14.10 15.30
N ARG A 49 -5.54 15.42 15.59
CA ARG A 49 -5.56 16.47 14.53
C ARG A 49 -4.42 16.30 13.52
N PHE A 50 -3.26 15.81 13.95
CA PHE A 50 -2.10 15.60 13.09
C PHE A 50 -2.30 14.52 11.99
N LEU A 51 -3.26 13.61 12.18
CA LEU A 51 -3.62 12.60 11.18
C LEU A 51 -4.52 13.14 10.07
N GLN A 52 -5.38 14.13 10.38
CA GLN A 52 -6.57 14.41 9.57
C GLN A 52 -6.23 14.84 8.15
N GLU A 53 -5.34 15.81 8.01
CA GLU A 53 -5.00 16.38 6.70
C GLU A 53 -4.13 15.42 5.86
N PRO A 54 -3.00 14.87 6.38
CA PRO A 54 -2.18 13.93 5.62
C PRO A 54 -2.94 12.68 5.15
N ILE A 55 -3.76 12.11 6.02
CA ILE A 55 -4.55 10.90 5.69
C ILE A 55 -5.71 11.21 4.73
N ALA A 56 -6.31 12.41 4.81
CA ALA A 56 -7.33 12.82 3.85
C ALA A 56 -6.75 13.01 2.44
N ASP A 57 -5.57 13.62 2.34
CA ASP A 57 -4.86 13.76 1.07
C ASP A 57 -4.48 12.40 0.48
N LEU A 58 -3.94 11.50 1.30
CA LEU A 58 -3.62 10.14 0.90
C LEU A 58 -4.87 9.39 0.40
N ALA A 59 -5.97 9.42 1.14
CA ALA A 59 -7.20 8.77 0.72
C ALA A 59 -7.71 9.28 -0.65
N ARG A 60 -7.55 10.57 -0.93
CA ARG A 60 -7.89 11.17 -2.22
C ARG A 60 -6.99 10.65 -3.34
N GLU A 61 -5.69 10.53 -3.10
CA GLU A 61 -4.73 10.00 -4.06
C GLU A 61 -5.02 8.53 -4.37
N GLU A 62 -5.27 7.69 -3.36
CA GLU A 62 -5.64 6.28 -3.52
C GLU A 62 -6.91 6.09 -4.38
N LEU A 63 -7.93 6.93 -4.16
CA LEU A 63 -9.12 6.93 -5.01
C LEU A 63 -8.84 7.38 -6.45
N ALA A 64 -7.86 8.27 -6.65
CA ALA A 64 -7.42 8.65 -7.99
C ALA A 64 -6.68 7.51 -8.69
N HIS A 65 -5.78 6.82 -7.99
CA HIS A 65 -5.11 5.61 -8.49
C HIS A 65 -6.12 4.51 -8.82
N PHE A 66 -7.06 4.23 -7.94
CA PHE A 66 -8.15 3.29 -8.22
C PHE A 66 -8.88 3.60 -9.52
N LYS A 67 -9.28 4.88 -9.73
CA LYS A 67 -9.89 5.33 -10.99
C LYS A 67 -8.97 5.11 -12.19
N GLN A 68 -7.69 5.39 -12.06
CA GLN A 68 -6.71 5.19 -13.13
C GLN A 68 -6.63 3.71 -13.51
N ILE A 69 -6.56 2.81 -12.54
CA ILE A 69 -6.50 1.36 -12.83
C ILE A 69 -7.82 0.85 -13.43
N LEU A 70 -8.99 1.35 -12.99
CA LEU A 70 -10.26 1.03 -13.64
C LEU A 70 -10.25 1.40 -15.14
N SER A 71 -9.69 2.56 -15.50
CA SER A 71 -9.56 2.95 -16.91
C SER A 71 -8.66 1.99 -17.68
N VAL A 72 -7.56 1.52 -17.07
CA VAL A 72 -6.67 0.51 -17.68
C VAL A 72 -7.37 -0.83 -17.87
N LEU A 73 -8.20 -1.26 -16.91
CA LEU A 73 -9.01 -2.47 -17.04
C LEU A 73 -10.01 -2.35 -18.20
N ASP A 74 -10.73 -1.22 -18.29
CA ASP A 74 -11.69 -0.94 -19.36
C ASP A 74 -11.02 -0.95 -20.74
N GLU A 75 -9.87 -0.29 -20.90
CA GLU A 75 -9.09 -0.23 -22.15
C GLU A 75 -8.61 -1.62 -22.60
N ARG A 76 -8.40 -2.53 -21.64
CA ARG A 76 -7.96 -3.91 -21.89
C ARG A 76 -9.12 -4.92 -21.99
N GLY A 77 -10.35 -4.47 -21.78
CA GLY A 77 -11.53 -5.34 -21.79
C GLY A 77 -11.60 -6.31 -20.60
N ILE A 78 -10.94 -5.96 -19.49
CA ILE A 78 -10.92 -6.74 -18.25
C ILE A 78 -12.08 -6.29 -17.38
N GLU A 79 -13.01 -7.19 -17.09
CA GLU A 79 -14.16 -6.90 -16.22
C GLU A 79 -13.71 -6.72 -14.76
N TYR A 80 -14.12 -5.61 -14.12
CA TYR A 80 -13.85 -5.38 -12.71
C TYR A 80 -14.77 -6.24 -11.83
N THR A 81 -14.25 -7.38 -11.40
CA THR A 81 -14.94 -8.37 -10.57
C THR A 81 -14.29 -8.57 -9.22
N THR A 82 -14.89 -9.36 -8.36
CA THR A 82 -14.30 -9.73 -7.07
C THR A 82 -13.26 -10.82 -7.24
N ILE A 83 -12.12 -10.66 -6.55
CA ILE A 83 -11.09 -11.70 -6.46
C ILE A 83 -10.81 -12.07 -5.00
N LYS A 84 -10.20 -13.23 -4.81
CA LYS A 84 -9.72 -13.64 -3.48
C LYS A 84 -8.54 -12.75 -3.09
N PRO A 85 -8.62 -12.03 -1.94
CA PRO A 85 -7.53 -11.15 -1.53
C PRO A 85 -6.27 -11.94 -1.18
N SER A 86 -5.11 -11.32 -1.41
CA SER A 86 -3.83 -11.82 -0.91
C SER A 86 -3.87 -11.98 0.62
N PRO A 87 -3.26 -13.04 1.20
CA PRO A 87 -3.19 -13.23 2.64
C PRO A 87 -2.25 -12.23 3.33
N TYR A 88 -1.39 -11.54 2.60
CA TYR A 88 -0.33 -10.66 3.15
C TYR A 88 -0.89 -9.59 4.09
N GLY A 89 -1.84 -8.78 3.63
CA GLY A 89 -2.44 -7.73 4.46
C GLY A 89 -3.14 -8.29 5.69
N MET A 90 -3.81 -9.44 5.58
CA MET A 90 -4.48 -10.09 6.71
C MET A 90 -3.46 -10.62 7.72
N ALA A 91 -2.33 -11.18 7.28
CA ALA A 91 -1.25 -11.62 8.15
C ALA A 91 -0.68 -10.45 8.96
N LEU A 92 -0.34 -9.33 8.32
CA LEU A 92 0.11 -8.12 9.01
C LEU A 92 -0.93 -7.62 10.02
N HIS A 93 -2.20 -7.52 9.63
CA HIS A 93 -3.27 -7.04 10.51
C HIS A 93 -3.55 -7.96 11.71
N SER A 94 -3.16 -9.25 11.67
CA SER A 94 -3.27 -10.15 12.82
C SER A 94 -2.39 -9.74 13.99
N HIS A 95 -1.37 -8.93 13.77
CA HIS A 95 -0.44 -8.41 14.78
C HIS A 95 -0.87 -7.08 15.41
N VAL A 96 -2.03 -6.53 15.01
CA VAL A 96 -2.55 -5.27 15.56
C VAL A 96 -2.95 -5.46 17.02
N ARG A 97 -2.29 -4.71 17.90
CA ARG A 97 -2.62 -4.65 19.33
C ARG A 97 -3.97 -3.98 19.56
N ARG A 98 -4.55 -4.20 20.73
CA ARG A 98 -5.92 -3.73 21.04
C ARG A 98 -5.95 -2.40 21.77
N ASN A 99 -4.90 -2.09 22.53
CA ASN A 99 -4.83 -0.91 23.40
C ASN A 99 -4.22 0.29 22.69
N GLU A 100 -4.71 1.47 22.95
CA GLU A 100 -4.12 2.73 22.49
C GLU A 100 -2.95 3.15 23.41
N PRO A 101 -1.91 3.83 22.89
CA PRO A 101 -1.72 4.24 21.50
C PRO A 101 -1.14 3.14 20.60
N ASP A 102 -0.87 1.98 21.13
CA ASP A 102 -0.24 0.85 20.43
C ASP A 102 -1.02 0.42 19.19
N ARG A 103 -2.35 0.42 19.29
CA ARG A 103 -3.22 0.07 18.18
C ARG A 103 -3.08 1.03 16.99
N LEU A 104 -3.07 2.33 17.25
CA LEU A 104 -2.85 3.33 16.21
C LEU A 104 -1.46 3.21 15.60
N LEU A 105 -0.42 3.04 16.43
CA LEU A 105 0.94 2.80 15.97
C LEU A 105 1.00 1.60 15.01
N ASP A 106 0.38 0.47 15.38
CA ASP A 106 0.38 -0.74 14.56
C ASP A 106 -0.33 -0.52 13.22
N LEU A 107 -1.47 0.19 13.22
CA LEU A 107 -2.20 0.50 11.99
C LEU A 107 -1.37 1.38 11.05
N LEU A 108 -0.71 2.42 11.56
CA LEU A 108 0.17 3.28 10.76
C LEU A 108 1.37 2.50 10.22
N THR A 109 2.01 1.70 11.07
CA THR A 109 3.18 0.89 10.70
C THR A 109 2.84 -0.17 9.64
N ILE A 110 1.71 -0.87 9.79
CA ILE A 110 1.25 -1.86 8.81
C ILE A 110 0.91 -1.19 7.47
N SER A 111 0.25 -0.03 7.50
CA SER A 111 0.01 0.73 6.27
C SER A 111 1.33 1.11 5.60
N ALA A 112 2.31 1.63 6.34
CA ALA A 112 3.63 1.95 5.80
C ALA A 112 4.33 0.72 5.15
N LEU A 113 4.23 -0.47 5.76
CA LEU A 113 4.80 -1.71 5.21
C LEU A 113 4.07 -2.18 3.94
N ILE A 114 2.75 -1.99 3.88
CA ILE A 114 1.97 -2.29 2.66
C ILE A 114 2.40 -1.38 1.51
N GLU A 115 2.51 -0.05 1.75
CA GLU A 115 3.00 0.91 0.75
C GLU A 115 4.44 0.60 0.30
N ALA A 116 5.31 0.23 1.24
CA ALA A 116 6.67 -0.19 0.93
C ALA A 116 6.69 -1.41 -0.01
N ARG A 117 5.81 -2.39 0.22
CA ARG A 117 5.68 -3.57 -0.64
C ARG A 117 5.09 -3.23 -2.00
N SER A 118 4.11 -2.33 -2.06
CA SER A 118 3.56 -1.81 -3.31
C SER A 118 4.65 -1.11 -4.12
N CYS A 119 5.40 -0.21 -3.50
CA CYS A 119 6.51 0.51 -4.12
C CYS A 119 7.57 -0.45 -4.72
N GLU A 120 7.98 -1.48 -3.96
CA GLU A 120 8.93 -2.49 -4.45
C GLU A 120 8.39 -3.25 -5.67
N ARG A 121 7.14 -3.71 -5.61
CA ARG A 121 6.52 -4.45 -6.71
C ARG A 121 6.28 -3.60 -7.95
N PHE A 122 5.90 -2.33 -7.76
CA PHE A 122 5.75 -1.40 -8.87
C PHE A 122 7.10 -1.11 -9.54
N GLN A 123 8.18 -1.04 -8.76
CA GLN A 123 9.52 -0.93 -9.34
C GLN A 123 9.86 -2.17 -10.19
N VAL A 124 9.62 -3.38 -9.69
CA VAL A 124 9.85 -4.63 -10.43
C VAL A 124 9.04 -4.66 -11.74
N LEU A 125 7.77 -4.24 -11.69
CA LEU A 125 6.91 -4.15 -12.89
C LEU A 125 7.38 -3.06 -13.85
N ALA A 126 7.72 -1.87 -13.35
CA ALA A 126 8.19 -0.76 -14.17
C ALA A 126 9.48 -1.09 -14.95
N GLU A 127 10.38 -1.86 -14.32
CA GLU A 127 11.68 -2.21 -14.89
C GLU A 127 11.63 -3.46 -15.79
N GLY A 128 10.67 -4.36 -15.60
CA GLY A 128 10.74 -5.68 -16.17
C GLY A 128 9.53 -6.15 -16.97
N VAL A 129 8.34 -5.53 -16.83
CA VAL A 129 7.17 -5.96 -17.62
C VAL A 129 7.36 -5.65 -19.10
N LYS A 130 6.99 -6.59 -19.98
CA LYS A 130 7.17 -6.46 -21.44
C LYS A 130 6.25 -5.41 -22.08
N ASP A 131 5.11 -5.15 -21.47
CA ASP A 131 4.15 -4.18 -21.93
C ASP A 131 4.62 -2.76 -21.57
N PRO A 132 4.98 -1.90 -22.58
CA PRO A 132 5.55 -0.58 -22.31
C PRO A 132 4.55 0.39 -21.67
N ASP A 133 3.25 0.22 -21.90
CA ASP A 133 2.22 1.07 -21.29
C ASP A 133 2.07 0.75 -19.81
N LEU A 134 2.14 -0.53 -19.43
CA LEU A 134 2.18 -0.94 -18.03
C LEU A 134 3.49 -0.55 -17.34
N ALA A 135 4.63 -0.68 -18.00
CA ALA A 135 5.91 -0.20 -17.46
C ALA A 135 5.83 1.29 -17.11
N LYS A 136 5.28 2.10 -18.02
CA LYS A 136 5.08 3.54 -17.82
C LYS A 136 4.07 3.83 -16.69
N LEU A 137 2.98 3.08 -16.62
CA LEU A 137 1.98 3.19 -15.56
C LEU A 137 2.64 2.99 -14.19
N TYR A 138 3.33 1.87 -13.99
CA TYR A 138 3.95 1.53 -12.71
C TYR A 138 5.10 2.49 -12.35
N ALA A 139 5.89 2.93 -13.33
CA ALA A 139 6.89 3.97 -13.12
C ALA A 139 6.26 5.31 -12.65
N GLY A 140 5.08 5.64 -13.16
CA GLY A 140 4.33 6.84 -12.75
C GLY A 140 3.81 6.78 -11.31
N LEU A 141 3.48 5.59 -10.80
CA LEU A 141 2.95 5.39 -9.45
C LEU A 141 4.04 5.32 -8.36
N LEU A 142 5.28 5.00 -8.71
CA LEU A 142 6.37 4.82 -7.74
C LEU A 142 6.56 6.01 -6.79
N ALA A 143 6.46 7.23 -7.28
CA ALA A 143 6.68 8.43 -6.47
C ALA A 143 5.56 8.65 -5.44
N SER A 144 4.33 8.29 -5.77
CA SER A 144 3.20 8.35 -4.83
C SER A 144 3.30 7.28 -3.75
N GLU A 145 3.59 6.03 -4.11
CA GLU A 145 3.75 4.93 -3.15
C GLU A 145 4.89 5.20 -2.15
N ALA A 146 6.04 5.70 -2.65
CA ALA A 146 7.14 6.11 -1.79
C ALA A 146 6.74 7.23 -0.83
N ARG A 147 5.92 8.18 -1.29
CA ARG A 147 5.40 9.28 -0.47
C ARG A 147 4.37 8.77 0.55
N HIS A 148 3.46 7.88 0.18
CA HIS A 148 2.49 7.26 1.08
C HIS A 148 3.17 6.48 2.20
N HIS A 149 4.19 5.67 1.88
CA HIS A 149 5.06 5.05 2.88
C HIS A 149 5.67 6.07 3.84
N GLY A 150 6.18 7.19 3.32
CA GLY A 150 6.74 8.29 4.12
C GLY A 150 5.70 8.89 5.06
N VAL A 151 4.51 9.23 4.55
CA VAL A 151 3.41 9.82 5.34
C VAL A 151 3.06 8.93 6.54
N TYR A 152 2.82 7.65 6.34
CA TYR A 152 2.49 6.72 7.42
C TYR A 152 3.64 6.58 8.44
N SER A 153 4.89 6.53 7.96
CA SER A 153 6.08 6.47 8.82
C SER A 153 6.25 7.73 9.67
N ASP A 154 6.06 8.91 9.08
CA ASP A 154 6.15 10.20 9.77
C ASP A 154 5.06 10.35 10.83
N LEU A 155 3.84 9.91 10.53
CA LEU A 155 2.73 9.91 11.50
C LEU A 155 2.99 8.95 12.66
N ALA A 156 3.59 7.78 12.42
CA ALA A 156 4.01 6.85 13.47
C ALA A 156 5.11 7.48 14.34
N ASN A 157 6.11 8.14 13.73
CA ASN A 157 7.17 8.86 14.45
C ASN A 157 6.60 10.00 15.30
N GLN A 158 5.62 10.72 14.78
CA GLN A 158 4.97 11.81 15.51
C GLN A 158 4.14 11.29 16.70
N LEU A 159 3.58 10.10 16.61
CA LEU A 159 2.75 9.48 17.66
C LEU A 159 3.59 9.05 18.86
N VAL A 160 4.71 8.36 18.65
CA VAL A 160 5.47 7.68 19.72
C VAL A 160 6.97 8.01 19.76
N GLY A 161 7.46 8.83 18.85
CA GLY A 161 8.89 9.09 18.63
C GLY A 161 9.53 8.09 17.68
N GLN A 162 10.60 8.53 17.03
CA GLN A 162 11.25 7.77 15.93
C GLN A 162 11.76 6.40 16.40
N GLU A 163 12.46 6.32 17.51
CA GLU A 163 13.06 5.07 18.00
C GLU A 163 12.00 3.98 18.27
N ALA A 164 10.89 4.36 18.91
CA ALA A 164 9.81 3.41 19.20
C ALA A 164 9.05 2.99 17.94
N ALA A 165 8.84 3.90 17.00
CA ALA A 165 8.19 3.60 15.72
C ALA A 165 9.06 2.67 14.85
N GLU A 166 10.37 2.91 14.79
CA GLU A 166 11.32 2.06 14.06
C GLU A 166 11.39 0.67 14.66
N ALA A 167 11.51 0.55 15.98
CA ALA A 167 11.51 -0.74 16.67
C ALA A 167 10.23 -1.54 16.38
N ARG A 168 9.07 -0.87 16.34
CA ARG A 168 7.81 -1.54 16.02
C ARG A 168 7.72 -1.96 14.56
N ARG A 169 8.18 -1.13 13.63
CA ARG A 169 8.27 -1.48 12.21
C ARG A 169 9.12 -2.72 12.00
N ASP A 170 10.32 -2.77 12.59
CA ASP A 170 11.24 -3.91 12.45
C ASP A 170 10.65 -5.19 13.03
N ALA A 171 9.85 -5.10 14.09
CA ALA A 171 9.12 -6.24 14.64
C ALA A 171 7.95 -6.72 13.77
N LEU A 172 7.38 -5.87 12.92
CA LEU A 172 6.26 -6.18 12.02
C LEU A 172 6.69 -6.51 10.60
N ALA A 173 7.93 -6.18 10.21
CA ALA A 173 8.49 -6.49 8.90
C ALA A 173 8.78 -7.99 8.80
N ILE A 174 7.79 -8.79 8.40
CA ILE A 174 7.82 -10.24 8.24
C ILE A 174 7.72 -10.66 6.76
#